data_a020e4b7d8eb92298b8bf4fd3249cbdd
#
_entry.id   a020e4b7d8eb92298b8bf4fd3249cbdd
#
_cell.length_a   1.000
_cell.length_b   1.000
_cell.length_c   1.000
_cell.angle_alpha   90.00
_cell.angle_beta   90.00
_cell.angle_gamma   90.00
#
_symmetry.space_group_name_H-M   'P 1'
#
loop_
_entity.id
_entity.type
_entity.pdbx_description
1 polymer ?
#
loop_
_entity_poly.entity_id
_entity_poly.type
_entity_poly.pdbx_seq_one_letter_code
_entity_poly.pdbx_strand_id
1 'polypeptide(L)'
;SEDDIRAIADSVTDECAHMGRPVSVEEVQDMVEDRLMDRKAFVLARKYITYRYSRALVRKANTTDAQILTLIECNNEEVKQENSNKNPTVNSVQRDYMAGEVSKDLTRRLLLPEDIVAAHDQGLIHFHDADYFAQHMHNCDLVNLEDMLQNGTVISGTLIERPHSFSTACNIATQIIAQVASNQYGGQSISLTHLAPFVDVSRKKIRKEVAEELASVGVVDEAHIAEIAEKRLRDEIRRGIQTIQYQVVTLLTTNGQ
;
A
#
# COMPACT_ATOMS: atom_id res chain seq x y z
N SER A 1 5.86 -38.67 -37.27
CA SER A 1 6.72 -39.63 -36.54
C SER A 1 7.67 -38.88 -35.59
N GLU A 2 8.29 -39.55 -34.65
CA GLU A 2 9.36 -38.97 -33.83
C GLU A 2 10.56 -38.53 -34.68
N ASP A 3 10.86 -39.27 -35.73
CA ASP A 3 11.93 -38.95 -36.68
C ASP A 3 11.67 -37.63 -37.41
N ASP A 4 10.43 -37.34 -37.77
CA ASP A 4 10.06 -36.05 -38.37
C ASP A 4 10.26 -34.86 -37.44
N ILE A 5 9.92 -35.05 -36.16
CA ILE A 5 10.09 -34.02 -35.13
C ILE A 5 11.58 -33.74 -34.94
N ARG A 6 12.39 -34.80 -34.82
CA ARG A 6 13.85 -34.69 -34.66
C ARG A 6 14.48 -34.00 -35.89
N ALA A 7 14.09 -34.38 -37.09
CA ALA A 7 14.59 -33.77 -38.30
C ALA A 7 14.20 -32.28 -38.46
N ILE A 8 13.05 -31.84 -37.94
CA ILE A 8 12.70 -30.43 -37.85
C ILE A 8 13.57 -29.71 -36.84
N ALA A 9 13.74 -30.29 -35.67
CA ALA A 9 14.56 -29.69 -34.60
C ALA A 9 16.02 -29.51 -35.05
N ASP A 10 16.62 -30.54 -35.67
CA ASP A 10 17.99 -30.48 -36.19
C ASP A 10 18.11 -29.39 -37.29
N SER A 11 17.16 -29.33 -38.22
CA SER A 11 17.15 -28.32 -39.28
C SER A 11 17.08 -26.88 -38.74
N VAL A 12 16.25 -26.64 -37.73
CA VAL A 12 16.13 -25.31 -37.10
C VAL A 12 17.39 -24.99 -36.30
N THR A 13 17.97 -25.98 -35.60
CA THR A 13 19.21 -25.80 -34.84
C THR A 13 20.37 -25.43 -35.77
N ASP A 14 20.50 -26.13 -36.89
CA ASP A 14 21.54 -25.84 -37.89
C ASP A 14 21.39 -24.43 -38.49
N GLU A 15 20.16 -24.01 -38.78
CA GLU A 15 19.90 -22.68 -39.29
C GLU A 15 20.25 -21.59 -38.27
N CYS A 16 19.86 -21.79 -37.03
CA CYS A 16 20.23 -20.88 -35.91
C CYS A 16 21.76 -20.79 -35.74
N ALA A 17 22.47 -21.91 -35.84
CA ALA A 17 23.93 -21.93 -35.75
C ALA A 17 24.62 -21.17 -36.90
N HIS A 18 24.03 -21.19 -38.10
CA HIS A 18 24.58 -20.48 -39.27
C HIS A 18 24.31 -18.98 -39.24
N MET A 19 23.36 -18.48 -38.43
CA MET A 19 23.06 -17.05 -38.36
C MET A 19 24.17 -16.22 -37.72
N GLY A 20 25.08 -16.81 -36.92
CA GLY A 20 26.23 -16.13 -36.34
C GLY A 20 25.86 -14.99 -35.34
N ARG A 21 24.62 -14.95 -34.89
CA ARG A 21 24.08 -14.01 -33.92
C ARG A 21 23.07 -14.69 -32.99
N PRO A 22 22.77 -14.12 -31.81
CA PRO A 22 21.65 -14.58 -31.00
C PRO A 22 20.33 -14.54 -31.81
N VAL A 23 19.56 -15.62 -31.74
CA VAL A 23 18.26 -15.76 -32.41
C VAL A 23 17.17 -15.63 -31.39
N SER A 24 16.14 -14.83 -31.67
CA SER A 24 15.00 -14.65 -30.79
C SER A 24 14.11 -15.90 -30.75
N VAL A 25 13.33 -16.06 -29.67
CA VAL A 25 12.37 -17.17 -29.56
C VAL A 25 11.32 -17.10 -30.68
N GLU A 26 10.94 -15.90 -31.07
CA GLU A 26 9.98 -15.66 -32.17
C GLU A 26 10.54 -16.16 -33.52
N GLU A 27 11.80 -15.86 -33.83
CA GLU A 27 12.47 -16.33 -35.05
C GLU A 27 12.56 -17.86 -35.07
N VAL A 28 12.91 -18.49 -33.95
CA VAL A 28 12.94 -19.96 -33.82
C VAL A 28 11.54 -20.55 -34.07
N GLN A 29 10.51 -19.92 -33.53
CA GLN A 29 9.13 -20.37 -33.71
C GLN A 29 8.65 -20.22 -35.16
N ASP A 30 9.03 -19.12 -35.86
CA ASP A 30 8.74 -18.92 -37.28
C ASP A 30 9.40 -20.02 -38.11
N MET A 31 10.68 -20.34 -37.88
CA MET A 31 11.38 -21.43 -38.54
C MET A 31 10.68 -22.79 -38.37
N VAL A 32 10.18 -23.07 -37.15
CA VAL A 32 9.43 -24.31 -36.89
C VAL A 32 8.12 -24.34 -37.68
N GLU A 33 7.40 -23.21 -37.74
CA GLU A 33 6.17 -23.10 -38.55
C GLU A 33 6.45 -23.37 -40.03
N ASP A 34 7.48 -22.74 -40.59
CA ASP A 34 7.90 -22.93 -41.99
C ASP A 34 8.23 -24.39 -42.27
N ARG A 35 9.01 -25.06 -41.40
CA ARG A 35 9.34 -26.49 -41.56
C ARG A 35 8.12 -27.40 -41.53
N LEU A 36 7.13 -27.08 -40.69
CA LEU A 36 5.87 -27.82 -40.63
C LEU A 36 5.04 -27.61 -41.89
N MET A 37 5.04 -26.41 -42.45
CA MET A 37 4.33 -26.09 -43.71
C MET A 37 5.00 -26.74 -44.90
N ASP A 38 6.33 -26.68 -45.04
CA ASP A 38 7.12 -27.30 -46.11
C ASP A 38 6.89 -28.81 -46.20
N ARG A 39 6.74 -29.45 -45.04
CA ARG A 39 6.42 -30.87 -44.93
C ARG A 39 4.93 -31.21 -45.18
N LYS A 40 4.12 -30.19 -45.50
CA LYS A 40 2.67 -30.31 -45.70
C LYS A 40 1.93 -30.84 -44.46
N ALA A 41 2.52 -30.70 -43.28
CA ALA A 41 1.94 -31.10 -42.01
C ALA A 41 0.92 -30.06 -41.49
N PHE A 42 -0.02 -29.63 -42.32
CA PHE A 42 -0.91 -28.48 -42.10
C PHE A 42 -1.74 -28.58 -40.84
N VAL A 43 -2.17 -29.78 -40.44
CA VAL A 43 -2.94 -29.97 -39.21
C VAL A 43 -2.07 -29.67 -37.99
N LEU A 44 -0.81 -30.11 -38.01
CA LEU A 44 0.13 -29.89 -36.91
C LEU A 44 0.60 -28.42 -36.88
N ALA A 45 0.89 -27.84 -38.07
CA ALA A 45 1.21 -26.42 -38.18
C ALA A 45 0.12 -25.54 -37.60
N ARG A 46 -1.16 -25.81 -37.93
CA ARG A 46 -2.29 -25.06 -37.35
C ARG A 46 -2.37 -25.19 -35.81
N LYS A 47 -2.18 -26.38 -35.29
CA LYS A 47 -2.15 -26.58 -33.83
C LYS A 47 -0.99 -25.82 -33.17
N TYR A 48 0.18 -25.83 -33.81
CA TYR A 48 1.36 -25.14 -33.33
C TYR A 48 1.15 -23.62 -33.34
N ILE A 49 0.63 -23.05 -34.41
CA ILE A 49 0.29 -21.62 -34.54
C ILE A 49 -0.74 -21.20 -33.46
N THR A 50 -1.80 -22.02 -33.28
CA THR A 50 -2.80 -21.76 -32.28
C THR A 50 -2.20 -21.81 -30.87
N TYR A 51 -1.37 -22.79 -30.59
CA TYR A 51 -0.64 -22.87 -29.31
C TYR A 51 0.27 -21.67 -29.07
N ARG A 52 1.08 -21.31 -30.07
CA ARG A 52 1.96 -20.14 -30.04
C ARG A 52 1.16 -18.85 -29.75
N TYR A 53 0.05 -18.66 -30.48
CA TYR A 53 -0.83 -17.52 -30.26
C TYR A 53 -1.39 -17.49 -28.83
N SER A 54 -1.88 -18.63 -28.34
CA SER A 54 -2.37 -18.71 -26.95
C SER A 54 -1.29 -18.38 -25.94
N ARG A 55 -0.05 -18.87 -26.14
CA ARG A 55 1.08 -18.54 -25.27
C ARG A 55 1.50 -17.08 -25.35
N ALA A 56 1.42 -16.47 -26.53
CA ALA A 56 1.67 -15.04 -26.73
C ALA A 56 0.62 -14.20 -25.99
N LEU A 57 -0.66 -14.60 -26.03
CA LEU A 57 -1.73 -13.95 -25.27
C LEU A 57 -1.49 -14.04 -23.76
N VAL A 58 -1.10 -15.22 -23.25
CA VAL A 58 -0.76 -15.39 -21.83
C VAL A 58 0.43 -14.51 -21.42
N ARG A 59 1.49 -14.46 -22.26
CA ARG A 59 2.62 -13.56 -21.99
C ARG A 59 2.21 -12.10 -22.02
N LYS A 60 1.34 -11.69 -22.95
CA LYS A 60 0.81 -10.33 -23.05
C LYS A 60 -0.10 -10.00 -21.85
N ALA A 61 -0.89 -10.96 -21.38
CA ALA A 61 -1.75 -10.78 -20.20
C ALA A 61 -0.96 -10.59 -18.89
N ASN A 62 0.28 -11.05 -18.84
CA ASN A 62 1.17 -10.87 -17.69
C ASN A 62 2.11 -9.64 -17.85
N THR A 63 1.77 -8.70 -18.74
CA THR A 63 2.52 -7.44 -18.87
C THR A 63 2.00 -6.39 -17.90
N THR A 64 2.84 -5.40 -17.61
CA THR A 64 2.47 -4.23 -16.80
C THR A 64 1.20 -3.56 -17.34
N ASP A 65 1.05 -3.42 -18.66
CA ASP A 65 -0.14 -2.84 -19.28
C ASP A 65 -1.41 -3.65 -18.97
N ALA A 66 -1.33 -4.98 -19.03
CA ALA A 66 -2.47 -5.84 -18.71
C ALA A 66 -2.84 -5.77 -17.22
N GLN A 67 -1.87 -5.71 -16.32
CA GLN A 67 -2.10 -5.51 -14.90
C GLN A 67 -2.80 -4.17 -14.64
N ILE A 68 -2.30 -3.09 -15.25
CA ILE A 68 -2.92 -1.76 -15.15
C ILE A 68 -4.37 -1.77 -15.67
N LEU A 69 -4.63 -2.43 -16.80
CA LEU A 69 -6.00 -2.54 -17.35
C LEU A 69 -6.95 -3.27 -16.40
N THR A 70 -6.51 -4.38 -15.79
CA THR A 70 -7.34 -5.11 -14.81
C THR A 70 -7.63 -4.30 -13.55
N LEU A 71 -6.71 -3.42 -13.15
CA LEU A 71 -6.94 -2.47 -12.04
C LEU A 71 -7.99 -1.41 -12.42
N ILE A 72 -7.89 -0.83 -13.63
CA ILE A 72 -8.87 0.17 -14.12
C ILE A 72 -10.28 -0.43 -14.21
N GLU A 73 -10.38 -1.69 -14.66
CA GLU A 73 -11.64 -2.41 -14.80
C GLU A 73 -12.18 -2.96 -13.47
N CYS A 74 -11.44 -2.77 -12.35
CA CYS A 74 -11.75 -3.37 -11.04
C CYS A 74 -11.85 -4.90 -11.06
N ASN A 75 -11.15 -5.56 -11.98
CA ASN A 75 -11.20 -7.01 -12.20
C ASN A 75 -9.98 -7.75 -11.64
N ASN A 76 -9.07 -7.06 -10.96
CA ASN A 76 -7.89 -7.68 -10.37
C ASN A 76 -8.27 -8.41 -9.07
N GLU A 77 -8.33 -9.74 -9.15
CA GLU A 77 -8.70 -10.59 -8.00
C GLU A 77 -7.59 -10.63 -6.93
N GLU A 78 -6.32 -10.50 -7.30
CA GLU A 78 -5.21 -10.43 -6.33
C GLU A 78 -5.36 -9.19 -5.45
N VAL A 79 -5.60 -8.04 -6.05
CA VAL A 79 -5.81 -6.77 -5.33
C VAL A 79 -7.05 -6.83 -4.45
N LYS A 80 -8.12 -7.51 -4.88
CA LYS A 80 -9.32 -7.69 -4.06
C LYS A 80 -9.08 -8.58 -2.83
N GLN A 81 -8.14 -9.50 -2.90
CA GLN A 81 -7.79 -10.43 -1.83
C GLN A 81 -6.60 -9.94 -1.00
N GLU A 82 -5.77 -9.09 -1.59
CA GLU A 82 -4.59 -8.56 -0.96
C GLU A 82 -5.00 -7.55 0.11
N ASN A 83 -4.46 -7.74 1.25
CA ASN A 83 -4.45 -6.91 2.43
C ASN A 83 -5.58 -5.88 2.59
N SER A 84 -6.37 -6.07 3.61
CA SER A 84 -7.53 -5.25 4.01
C SER A 84 -7.25 -3.76 4.29
N ASN A 85 -6.00 -3.29 4.21
CA ASN A 85 -5.65 -1.90 4.53
C ASN A 85 -6.04 -0.91 3.44
N LYS A 86 -6.32 -1.39 2.21
CA LYS A 86 -6.69 -0.53 1.09
C LYS A 86 -8.00 -1.00 0.45
N ASN A 87 -8.88 -0.07 0.16
CA ASN A 87 -10.12 -0.38 -0.56
C ASN A 87 -9.90 -0.24 -2.08
N PRO A 88 -9.82 -1.35 -2.85
CA PRO A 88 -9.50 -1.32 -4.27
C PRO A 88 -10.54 -0.65 -5.15
N THR A 89 -11.72 -0.32 -4.64
CA THR A 89 -12.78 0.38 -5.39
C THR A 89 -12.67 1.90 -5.32
N VAL A 90 -11.80 2.42 -4.47
CA VAL A 90 -11.57 3.87 -4.32
C VAL A 90 -10.59 4.36 -5.39
N ASN A 91 -10.94 5.42 -6.11
CA ASN A 91 -10.14 5.92 -7.23
C ASN A 91 -8.69 6.29 -6.86
N SER A 92 -8.45 6.86 -5.68
CA SER A 92 -7.09 7.18 -5.22
C SER A 92 -6.27 5.91 -4.97
N VAL A 93 -6.89 4.86 -4.44
CA VAL A 93 -6.27 3.55 -4.23
C VAL A 93 -5.93 2.88 -5.56
N GLN A 94 -6.82 2.94 -6.55
CA GLN A 94 -6.55 2.42 -7.89
C GLN A 94 -5.35 3.11 -8.53
N ARG A 95 -5.22 4.44 -8.35
CA ARG A 95 -4.05 5.18 -8.84
C ARG A 95 -2.77 4.78 -8.14
N ASP A 96 -2.82 4.50 -6.84
CA ASP A 96 -1.68 4.02 -6.08
C ASP A 96 -1.24 2.62 -6.56
N TYR A 97 -2.17 1.70 -6.77
CA TYR A 97 -1.87 0.40 -7.37
C TYR A 97 -1.27 0.50 -8.78
N MET A 98 -1.80 1.40 -9.62
CA MET A 98 -1.23 1.63 -10.95
C MET A 98 0.20 2.17 -10.86
N ALA A 99 0.46 3.09 -9.94
CA ALA A 99 1.80 3.60 -9.68
C ALA A 99 2.72 2.49 -9.16
N GLY A 100 2.22 1.61 -8.31
CA GLY A 100 2.91 0.42 -7.81
C GLY A 100 3.33 -0.53 -8.93
N GLU A 101 2.44 -0.86 -9.88
CA GLU A 101 2.78 -1.72 -11.01
C GLU A 101 3.88 -1.10 -11.91
N VAL A 102 3.81 0.20 -12.17
CA VAL A 102 4.86 0.92 -12.89
C VAL A 102 6.17 0.92 -12.12
N SER A 103 6.13 1.19 -10.82
CA SER A 103 7.30 1.18 -9.94
C SER A 103 7.96 -0.20 -9.89
N LYS A 104 7.17 -1.25 -9.76
CA LYS A 104 7.62 -2.66 -9.76
C LYS A 104 8.34 -3.04 -11.06
N ASP A 105 7.77 -2.66 -12.20
CA ASP A 105 8.40 -2.87 -13.52
C ASP A 105 9.73 -2.11 -13.63
N LEU A 106 9.76 -0.83 -13.26
CA LEU A 106 10.99 -0.02 -13.28
C LEU A 106 12.05 -0.58 -12.31
N THR A 107 11.64 -0.97 -11.12
CA THR A 107 12.52 -1.56 -10.11
C THR A 107 13.22 -2.80 -10.67
N ARG A 108 12.48 -3.70 -11.30
CA ARG A 108 13.02 -4.94 -11.86
C ARG A 108 13.91 -4.73 -13.09
N ARG A 109 13.54 -3.78 -13.96
CA ARG A 109 14.26 -3.57 -15.23
C ARG A 109 15.46 -2.63 -15.13
N LEU A 110 15.43 -1.66 -14.22
CA LEU A 110 16.37 -0.56 -14.22
C LEU A 110 17.11 -0.34 -12.90
N LEU A 111 16.48 -0.67 -11.76
CA LEU A 111 17.02 -0.27 -10.45
C LEU A 111 17.74 -1.41 -9.73
N LEU A 112 17.28 -2.64 -9.89
CA LEU A 112 17.92 -3.81 -9.28
C LEU A 112 18.99 -4.40 -10.20
N PRO A 113 20.09 -4.94 -9.62
CA PRO A 113 21.02 -5.77 -10.35
C PRO A 113 20.36 -7.00 -10.97
N GLU A 114 20.79 -7.40 -12.16
CA GLU A 114 20.19 -8.53 -12.90
C GLU A 114 20.25 -9.85 -12.13
N ASP A 115 21.29 -10.10 -11.36
CA ASP A 115 21.46 -11.29 -10.55
C ASP A 115 20.44 -11.36 -9.39
N ILE A 116 20.09 -10.22 -8.82
CA ILE A 116 19.03 -10.12 -7.79
C ILE A 116 17.66 -10.40 -8.40
N VAL A 117 17.35 -9.83 -9.56
CA VAL A 117 16.12 -10.11 -10.29
C VAL A 117 16.01 -11.59 -10.67
N ALA A 118 17.10 -12.17 -11.19
CA ALA A 118 17.15 -13.58 -11.55
C ALA A 118 16.98 -14.50 -10.32
N ALA A 119 17.58 -14.17 -9.20
CA ALA A 119 17.45 -14.93 -7.96
C ALA A 119 16.01 -14.86 -7.41
N HIS A 120 15.34 -13.71 -7.52
CA HIS A 120 13.93 -13.54 -7.17
C HIS A 120 13.03 -14.40 -8.07
N ASP A 121 13.23 -14.34 -9.39
CA ASP A 121 12.43 -15.09 -10.38
C ASP A 121 12.60 -16.60 -10.26
N GLN A 122 13.77 -17.06 -9.81
CA GLN A 122 14.05 -18.46 -9.51
C GLN A 122 13.52 -18.92 -8.13
N GLY A 123 13.00 -17.99 -7.33
CA GLY A 123 12.52 -18.29 -5.98
C GLY A 123 13.62 -18.56 -4.94
N LEU A 124 14.87 -18.18 -5.25
CA LEU A 124 15.98 -18.30 -4.31
C LEU A 124 15.92 -17.25 -3.20
N ILE A 125 15.44 -16.06 -3.53
CA ILE A 125 15.15 -14.97 -2.60
C ILE A 125 13.78 -14.39 -2.92
N HIS A 126 13.21 -13.66 -1.96
CA HIS A 126 12.04 -12.83 -2.19
C HIS A 126 12.43 -11.36 -1.98
N PHE A 127 12.45 -10.57 -3.06
CA PHE A 127 12.59 -9.13 -2.97
C PHE A 127 11.21 -8.53 -2.69
N HIS A 128 11.01 -8.09 -1.46
CA HIS A 128 9.73 -7.59 -0.97
C HIS A 128 9.50 -6.13 -1.38
N ASP A 129 8.26 -5.73 -1.60
CA ASP A 129 7.83 -4.34 -1.83
C ASP A 129 8.55 -3.66 -3.02
N ALA A 130 8.75 -4.38 -4.12
CA ALA A 130 9.35 -3.83 -5.33
C ALA A 130 8.55 -2.65 -5.92
N ASP A 131 7.26 -2.58 -5.63
CA ASP A 131 6.33 -1.52 -5.99
C ASP A 131 6.57 -0.21 -5.24
N TYR A 132 7.17 -0.26 -4.04
CA TYR A 132 7.55 0.93 -3.25
C TYR A 132 9.05 1.23 -3.27
N PHE A 133 9.85 0.47 -4.02
CA PHE A 133 11.30 0.65 -4.07
C PHE A 133 11.73 1.92 -4.83
N ALA A 134 11.06 2.23 -5.94
CA ALA A 134 11.38 3.41 -6.75
C ALA A 134 10.97 4.73 -6.09
N GLN A 135 9.90 4.70 -5.29
CA GLN A 135 9.40 5.83 -4.50
C GLN A 135 9.26 5.38 -3.06
N HIS A 136 10.15 5.89 -2.22
CA HIS A 136 10.18 5.48 -0.82
C HIS A 136 8.94 5.94 -0.06
N MET A 137 8.20 4.97 0.44
CA MET A 137 7.13 5.16 1.41
C MET A 137 7.44 4.30 2.66
N HIS A 138 6.94 4.72 3.80
CA HIS A 138 7.05 3.92 5.03
C HIS A 138 6.13 2.71 4.94
N ASN A 139 6.60 1.54 5.42
CA ASN A 139 5.74 0.37 5.52
C ASN A 139 4.87 0.49 6.78
N CYS A 140 5.38 0.07 7.94
CA CYS A 140 4.64 0.11 9.20
C CYS A 140 5.34 1.05 10.17
N ASP A 141 4.56 1.89 10.87
CA ASP A 141 5.06 2.89 11.78
C ASP A 141 4.56 2.70 13.20
N LEU A 142 5.46 2.91 14.17
CA LEU A 142 5.13 3.11 15.57
C LEU A 142 5.15 4.61 15.83
N VAL A 143 3.97 5.22 15.95
CA VAL A 143 3.85 6.66 16.09
C VAL A 143 4.08 7.07 17.55
N ASN A 144 5.13 7.85 17.80
CA ASN A 144 5.44 8.36 19.13
C ASN A 144 4.59 9.60 19.47
N LEU A 145 3.29 9.37 19.72
CA LEU A 145 2.37 10.44 20.11
C LEU A 145 2.80 11.14 21.42
N GLU A 146 3.53 10.46 22.30
CA GLU A 146 3.97 11.06 23.57
C GLU A 146 4.86 12.26 23.31
N ASP A 147 5.92 12.07 22.52
CA ASP A 147 6.85 13.15 22.19
C ASP A 147 6.16 14.26 21.38
N MET A 148 5.43 13.87 20.35
CA MET A 148 4.76 14.81 19.45
C MET A 148 3.72 15.69 20.13
N LEU A 149 3.02 15.16 21.15
CA LEU A 149 2.02 15.91 21.90
C LEU A 149 2.63 16.71 23.05
N GLN A 150 3.73 16.24 23.67
CA GLN A 150 4.33 16.94 24.81
C GLN A 150 5.28 18.06 24.37
N ASN A 151 6.01 17.86 23.29
CA ASN A 151 7.01 18.80 22.79
C ASN A 151 6.53 19.63 21.58
N GLY A 152 5.36 19.31 21.08
CA GLY A 152 4.84 19.86 19.83
C GLY A 152 5.32 19.08 18.61
N THR A 153 4.70 19.34 17.47
CA THR A 153 5.02 18.67 16.21
C THR A 153 4.75 19.60 15.03
N VAL A 154 5.23 19.22 13.85
CA VAL A 154 4.95 19.95 12.62
C VAL A 154 4.00 19.14 11.76
N ILE A 155 2.85 19.69 11.41
CA ILE A 155 1.86 19.07 10.52
C ILE A 155 1.69 20.00 9.31
N SER A 156 1.94 19.48 8.11
CA SER A 156 1.84 20.24 6.86
C SER A 156 2.57 21.59 6.89
N GLY A 157 3.77 21.61 7.48
CA GLY A 157 4.60 22.83 7.59
C GLY A 157 4.19 23.80 8.70
N THR A 158 3.15 23.47 9.48
CA THR A 158 2.68 24.31 10.59
C THR A 158 3.10 23.71 11.93
N LEU A 159 3.73 24.53 12.78
CA LEU A 159 4.05 24.14 14.15
C LEU A 159 2.77 24.03 14.97
N ILE A 160 2.58 22.86 15.57
CA ILE A 160 1.49 22.55 16.48
C ILE A 160 2.08 22.46 17.89
N GLU A 161 1.66 23.39 18.75
CA GLU A 161 2.12 23.42 20.11
C GLU A 161 1.48 22.32 20.97
N ARG A 162 2.03 22.14 22.18
CA ARG A 162 1.49 21.20 23.16
C ARG A 162 0.02 21.50 23.46
N PRO A 163 -0.88 20.52 23.42
CA PRO A 163 -2.30 20.71 23.71
C PRO A 163 -2.57 21.08 25.17
N HIS A 164 -3.56 21.94 25.37
CA HIS A 164 -3.99 22.43 26.69
C HIS A 164 -5.29 21.75 27.18
N SER A 165 -5.69 20.63 26.57
CA SER A 165 -6.79 19.79 27.02
C SER A 165 -6.69 18.39 26.41
N PHE A 166 -7.38 17.42 27.03
CA PHE A 166 -7.49 16.06 26.49
C PHE A 166 -8.22 16.06 25.13
N SER A 167 -9.27 16.83 24.99
CA SER A 167 -10.00 16.94 23.72
C SER A 167 -9.13 17.46 22.58
N THR A 168 -8.31 18.50 22.85
CA THR A 168 -7.36 19.01 21.86
C THR A 168 -6.27 17.98 21.55
N ALA A 169 -5.77 17.25 22.54
CA ALA A 169 -4.79 16.18 22.33
C ALA A 169 -5.36 15.06 21.43
N CYS A 170 -6.61 14.66 21.62
CA CYS A 170 -7.28 13.69 20.77
C CYS A 170 -7.39 14.19 19.31
N ASN A 171 -7.77 15.45 19.10
CA ASN A 171 -7.87 16.03 17.77
C ASN A 171 -6.50 16.09 17.06
N ILE A 172 -5.45 16.52 17.77
CA ILE A 172 -4.10 16.56 17.20
C ILE A 172 -3.61 15.14 16.89
N ALA A 173 -3.86 14.18 17.78
CA ALA A 173 -3.51 12.78 17.55
C ALA A 173 -4.15 12.22 16.25
N THR A 174 -5.41 12.56 15.99
CA THR A 174 -6.08 12.13 14.75
C THR A 174 -5.48 12.77 13.50
N GLN A 175 -5.03 14.02 13.58
CA GLN A 175 -4.33 14.68 12.47
C GLN A 175 -2.94 14.07 12.21
N ILE A 176 -2.23 13.70 13.29
CA ILE A 176 -0.95 12.98 13.17
C ILE A 176 -1.17 11.64 12.48
N ILE A 177 -2.16 10.86 12.92
CA ILE A 177 -2.51 9.57 12.32
C ILE A 177 -2.79 9.72 10.82
N ALA A 178 -3.59 10.71 10.44
CA ALA A 178 -3.92 10.97 9.03
C ALA A 178 -2.70 11.38 8.21
N GLN A 179 -1.82 12.22 8.77
CA GLN A 179 -0.60 12.66 8.10
C GLN A 179 0.37 11.49 7.88
N VAL A 180 0.55 10.63 8.88
CA VAL A 180 1.39 9.43 8.75
C VAL A 180 0.78 8.47 7.73
N ALA A 181 -0.52 8.19 7.81
CA ALA A 181 -1.23 7.32 6.87
C ALA A 181 -1.11 7.79 5.41
N SER A 182 -0.97 9.09 5.17
CA SER A 182 -0.78 9.63 3.80
C SER A 182 0.62 9.38 3.22
N ASN A 183 1.58 8.92 4.04
CA ASN A 183 2.97 8.69 3.64
C ASN A 183 3.43 7.24 3.87
N GLN A 184 2.50 6.32 4.12
CA GLN A 184 2.81 4.91 4.35
C GLN A 184 1.83 4.01 3.60
N TYR A 185 2.23 2.76 3.37
CA TYR A 185 1.40 1.74 2.73
C TYR A 185 1.03 0.57 3.66
N GLY A 186 1.66 0.48 4.83
CA GLY A 186 1.37 -0.53 5.86
C GLY A 186 0.51 0.01 6.99
N GLY A 187 0.57 -0.64 8.14
CA GLY A 187 -0.22 -0.30 9.31
C GLY A 187 0.44 0.69 10.26
N GLN A 188 -0.35 1.41 11.03
CA GLN A 188 0.11 2.26 12.12
C GLN A 188 -0.20 1.63 13.48
N SER A 189 0.71 1.83 14.43
CA SER A 189 0.47 1.55 15.83
C SER A 189 0.64 2.81 16.66
N ILE A 190 -0.37 3.11 17.48
CA ILE A 190 -0.35 4.18 18.47
C ILE A 190 -0.59 3.62 19.87
N SER A 191 -0.13 4.32 20.91
CA SER A 191 -0.50 4.02 22.29
C SER A 191 -1.45 5.08 22.82
N LEU A 192 -2.65 4.69 23.25
CA LEU A 192 -3.61 5.60 23.89
C LEU A 192 -3.11 6.08 25.24
N THR A 193 -2.17 5.39 25.88
CA THR A 193 -1.54 5.83 27.14
C THR A 193 -0.77 7.13 26.98
N HIS A 194 -0.31 7.47 25.77
CA HIS A 194 0.35 8.74 25.47
C HIS A 194 -0.58 9.95 25.63
N LEU A 195 -1.89 9.73 25.64
CA LEU A 195 -2.89 10.77 25.91
C LEU A 195 -3.17 10.99 27.41
N ALA A 196 -2.77 10.05 28.27
CA ALA A 196 -3.07 10.10 29.69
C ALA A 196 -2.59 11.39 30.42
N PRO A 197 -1.41 11.97 30.12
CA PRO A 197 -0.98 13.22 30.72
C PRO A 197 -1.95 14.39 30.50
N PHE A 198 -2.68 14.38 29.40
CA PHE A 198 -3.63 15.44 29.02
C PHE A 198 -4.96 15.32 29.78
N VAL A 199 -5.27 14.14 30.33
CA VAL A 199 -6.38 13.97 31.29
C VAL A 199 -6.14 14.82 32.54
N ASP A 200 -4.91 14.85 33.07
CA ASP A 200 -4.57 15.67 34.22
C ASP A 200 -4.58 17.18 33.89
N VAL A 201 -4.15 17.54 32.66
CA VAL A 201 -4.25 18.92 32.17
C VAL A 201 -5.72 19.36 32.13
N SER A 202 -6.61 18.55 31.55
CA SER A 202 -8.05 18.84 31.53
C SER A 202 -8.67 18.86 32.93
N ARG A 203 -8.26 17.93 33.82
CA ARG A 203 -8.76 17.91 35.22
C ARG A 203 -8.52 19.23 35.91
N LYS A 204 -7.28 19.73 35.85
CA LYS A 204 -6.91 21.01 36.48
C LYS A 204 -7.69 22.17 35.88
N LYS A 205 -7.81 22.22 34.56
CA LYS A 205 -8.55 23.25 33.82
C LYS A 205 -10.03 23.24 34.21
N ILE A 206 -10.70 22.09 34.09
CA ILE A 206 -12.13 21.93 34.39
C ILE A 206 -12.44 22.27 35.85
N ARG A 207 -11.57 21.81 36.78
CA ARG A 207 -11.76 22.13 38.22
C ARG A 207 -11.72 23.64 38.46
N LYS A 208 -10.79 24.35 37.83
CA LYS A 208 -10.69 25.80 37.89
C LYS A 208 -11.95 26.46 37.34
N GLU A 209 -12.39 26.07 36.17
CA GLU A 209 -13.59 26.62 35.48
C GLU A 209 -14.86 26.39 36.35
N VAL A 210 -15.03 25.17 36.92
CA VAL A 210 -16.16 24.84 37.80
C VAL A 210 -16.12 25.66 39.08
N ALA A 211 -14.94 25.84 39.68
CA ALA A 211 -14.79 26.66 40.87
C ALA A 211 -15.16 28.12 40.62
N GLU A 212 -14.71 28.72 39.53
CA GLU A 212 -15.05 30.09 39.14
C GLU A 212 -16.56 30.24 38.84
N GLU A 213 -17.16 29.28 38.15
CA GLU A 213 -18.60 29.24 37.81
C GLU A 213 -19.44 29.19 39.09
N LEU A 214 -19.14 28.27 40.04
CA LEU A 214 -19.87 28.12 41.28
C LEU A 214 -19.66 29.31 42.24
N ALA A 215 -18.47 29.87 42.30
CA ALA A 215 -18.18 31.06 43.08
C ALA A 215 -19.02 32.27 42.59
N SER A 216 -19.27 32.39 41.30
CA SER A 216 -20.09 33.46 40.71
C SER A 216 -21.55 33.46 41.19
N VAL A 217 -22.05 32.30 41.61
CA VAL A 217 -23.40 32.11 42.16
C VAL A 217 -23.41 31.90 43.69
N GLY A 218 -22.29 32.17 44.34
CA GLY A 218 -22.16 32.14 45.79
C GLY A 218 -21.96 30.75 46.42
N VAL A 219 -21.62 29.73 45.60
CA VAL A 219 -21.36 28.38 46.09
C VAL A 219 -19.86 28.15 46.18
N VAL A 220 -19.34 27.90 47.37
CA VAL A 220 -17.90 27.63 47.63
C VAL A 220 -17.80 26.32 48.43
N ASP A 221 -18.12 25.20 47.76
CA ASP A 221 -18.04 23.86 48.35
C ASP A 221 -17.08 22.99 47.51
N GLU A 222 -15.95 22.67 48.10
CA GLU A 222 -14.89 21.86 47.44
C GLU A 222 -15.38 20.45 47.01
N ALA A 223 -16.28 19.83 47.79
CA ALA A 223 -16.80 18.51 47.45
C ALA A 223 -17.69 18.58 46.21
N HIS A 224 -18.54 19.59 46.13
CA HIS A 224 -19.39 19.84 44.95
C HIS A 224 -18.57 20.19 43.71
N ILE A 225 -17.54 21.04 43.88
CA ILE A 225 -16.61 21.40 42.80
C ILE A 225 -15.95 20.14 42.25
N ALA A 226 -15.43 19.28 43.13
CA ALA A 226 -14.75 18.04 42.74
C ALA A 226 -15.68 17.07 41.98
N GLU A 227 -16.91 16.89 42.47
CA GLU A 227 -17.89 15.99 41.86
C GLU A 227 -18.28 16.45 40.46
N ILE A 228 -18.60 17.74 40.30
CA ILE A 228 -18.98 18.30 39.00
C ILE A 228 -17.79 18.25 38.02
N ALA A 229 -16.59 18.59 38.49
CA ALA A 229 -15.39 18.57 37.67
C ALA A 229 -15.06 17.16 37.18
N GLU A 230 -15.12 16.13 38.03
CA GLU A 230 -14.88 14.76 37.62
C GLU A 230 -15.96 14.22 36.64
N LYS A 231 -17.21 14.64 36.80
CA LYS A 231 -18.25 14.31 35.84
C LYS A 231 -17.97 14.93 34.47
N ARG A 232 -17.65 16.23 34.41
CA ARG A 232 -17.29 16.93 33.14
C ARG A 232 -16.04 16.31 32.51
N LEU A 233 -15.04 15.95 33.30
CA LEU A 233 -13.82 15.29 32.81
C LEU A 233 -14.12 13.93 32.18
N ARG A 234 -14.95 13.11 32.83
CA ARG A 234 -15.36 11.81 32.23
C ARG A 234 -16.09 11.99 30.91
N ASP A 235 -16.91 13.01 30.80
CA ASP A 235 -17.61 13.31 29.54
C ASP A 235 -16.65 13.82 28.47
N GLU A 236 -15.65 14.62 28.84
CA GLU A 236 -14.59 15.03 27.90
C GLU A 236 -13.77 13.82 27.41
N ILE A 237 -13.36 12.93 28.33
CA ILE A 237 -12.62 11.71 27.96
C ILE A 237 -13.43 10.85 27.00
N ARG A 238 -14.71 10.60 27.32
CA ARG A 238 -15.59 9.82 26.48
C ARG A 238 -15.69 10.40 25.06
N ARG A 239 -15.93 11.70 24.95
CA ARG A 239 -16.02 12.40 23.65
C ARG A 239 -14.69 12.37 22.91
N GLY A 240 -13.56 12.57 23.60
CA GLY A 240 -12.23 12.51 22.97
C GLY A 240 -11.92 11.14 22.38
N ILE A 241 -12.22 10.07 23.10
CA ILE A 241 -12.06 8.69 22.60
C ILE A 241 -13.01 8.41 21.42
N GLN A 242 -14.26 8.87 21.51
CA GLN A 242 -15.21 8.76 20.39
C GLN A 242 -14.71 9.51 19.15
N THR A 243 -14.09 10.68 19.32
CA THR A 243 -13.49 11.44 18.23
C THR A 243 -12.38 10.65 17.54
N ILE A 244 -11.45 10.05 18.30
CA ILE A 244 -10.39 9.21 17.75
C ILE A 244 -11.00 8.02 16.99
N GLN A 245 -11.91 7.29 17.63
CA GLN A 245 -12.56 6.14 17.01
C GLN A 245 -13.28 6.50 15.72
N TYR A 246 -14.06 7.59 15.74
CA TYR A 246 -14.79 8.07 14.58
C TYR A 246 -13.83 8.44 13.44
N GLN A 247 -12.80 9.21 13.75
CA GLN A 247 -11.82 9.66 12.75
C GLN A 247 -11.04 8.49 12.15
N VAL A 248 -10.58 7.54 12.96
CA VAL A 248 -9.85 6.35 12.46
C VAL A 248 -10.71 5.49 11.55
N VAL A 249 -12.01 5.37 11.85
CA VAL A 249 -12.93 4.53 11.04
C VAL A 249 -13.42 5.22 9.78
N THR A 250 -13.52 6.55 9.78
CA THR A 250 -14.17 7.31 8.71
C THR A 250 -13.21 8.16 7.87
N LEU A 251 -12.00 8.42 8.35
CA LEU A 251 -11.03 9.22 7.63
C LEU A 251 -10.45 8.43 6.47
N LEU A 252 -10.73 8.87 5.27
CA LEU A 252 -10.12 8.33 4.06
C LEU A 252 -8.87 9.16 3.73
N THR A 253 -7.71 8.53 3.81
CA THR A 253 -6.44 9.16 3.41
C THR A 253 -6.24 9.09 1.90
N THR A 254 -5.21 9.75 1.39
CA THR A 254 -4.84 9.70 -0.05
C THR A 254 -4.51 8.28 -0.52
N ASN A 255 -4.09 7.40 0.38
CA ASN A 255 -3.80 6.00 0.11
C ASN A 255 -4.99 5.07 0.36
N GLY A 256 -6.15 5.62 0.73
CA GLY A 256 -7.39 4.84 0.94
C GLY A 256 -7.43 4.04 2.24
N GLN A 257 -6.62 4.42 3.20
CA GLN A 257 -6.59 3.82 4.54
C GLN A 257 -7.56 4.51 5.49
#